data_641000df91d6d87cc6fffcbf6d43fc0c
#
_entry.id   641000df91d6d87cc6fffcbf6d43fc0c
#
_cell.length_a   1.000
_cell.length_b   1.000
_cell.length_c   1.000
_cell.angle_alpha   90.00
_cell.angle_beta   90.00
_cell.angle_gamma   90.00
#
_symmetry.space_group_name_H-M   'P 1'
#
loop_
_entity.id
_entity.type
_entity.pdbx_description
1 polymer ?
#
loop_
_entity_poly.entity_id
_entity_poly.type
_entity_poly.pdbx_seq_one_letter_code
_entity_poly.pdbx_strand_id
1 'polypeptide(L)'
;YKEGLEVYKNTERRLFEELGVAPSARMLEQFQLMGERTSQAAGAIEDIKERLREKDAEVGAYYCPFPSFIDIYHVFCRMVERSGLSVFVMLCTLDYKKNDISEEKERDMSHALKKAIQSSVRKGDFYTKYNMRQYIIMLIGISQENCPMVSRRIEKAFRKCSGEKKSLQVDFYVASVLSLIHISEPTRHAQIS
;
A
#
# COMPACT_ATOMS: atom_id res chain seq x y z
N TYR A 1 5.53 13.92 24.20
CA TYR A 1 6.05 13.05 23.13
C TYR A 1 4.94 12.28 22.39
N LYS A 2 3.87 11.79 23.10
CA LYS A 2 2.73 11.10 22.45
C LYS A 2 2.05 11.99 21.41
N GLU A 3 1.75 13.23 21.77
CA GLU A 3 1.16 14.22 20.85
C GLU A 3 2.07 14.49 19.64
N GLY A 4 3.39 14.58 19.83
CA GLY A 4 4.35 14.77 18.74
C GLY A 4 4.36 13.61 17.75
N LEU A 5 4.22 12.37 18.22
CA LEU A 5 4.10 11.18 17.38
C LEU A 5 2.78 11.15 16.59
N GLU A 6 1.68 11.60 17.18
CA GLU A 6 0.39 11.72 16.48
C GLU A 6 0.43 12.81 15.42
N VAL A 7 1.01 13.96 15.74
CA VAL A 7 1.22 15.06 14.77
C VAL A 7 2.08 14.58 13.60
N TYR A 8 3.18 13.86 13.88
CA TYR A 8 4.03 13.31 12.82
C TYR A 8 3.23 12.37 11.89
N LYS A 9 2.53 11.38 12.45
CA LYS A 9 1.73 10.42 11.65
C LYS A 9 0.64 11.10 10.82
N ASN A 10 -0.02 12.10 11.39
CA ASN A 10 -1.05 12.87 10.66
C ASN A 10 -0.41 13.71 9.55
N THR A 11 0.74 14.33 9.80
CA THR A 11 1.47 15.12 8.79
C THR A 11 2.00 14.24 7.67
N GLU A 12 2.61 13.09 8.01
CA GLU A 12 3.07 12.09 7.03
C GLU A 12 1.94 11.65 6.11
N ARG A 13 0.78 11.31 6.70
CA ARG A 13 -0.41 10.90 5.94
C ARG A 13 -0.87 12.02 5.00
N ARG A 14 -0.96 13.26 5.49
CA ARG A 14 -1.39 14.40 4.67
C ARG A 14 -0.41 14.72 3.55
N LEU A 15 0.89 14.73 3.83
CA LEU A 15 1.92 14.93 2.81
C LEU A 15 1.80 13.90 1.70
N PHE A 16 1.55 12.64 2.07
CA PHE A 16 1.43 11.57 1.10
C PHE A 16 0.08 11.59 0.35
N GLU A 17 -1.04 11.78 1.06
CA GLU A 17 -2.39 11.76 0.46
C GLU A 17 -2.68 13.01 -0.38
N GLU A 18 -2.24 14.20 0.07
CA GLU A 18 -2.55 15.46 -0.59
C GLU A 18 -1.49 15.86 -1.63
N LEU A 19 -0.20 15.61 -1.36
CA LEU A 19 0.91 16.09 -2.18
C LEU A 19 1.69 14.97 -2.87
N GLY A 20 1.51 13.69 -2.49
CA GLY A 20 2.27 12.57 -3.03
C GLY A 20 3.76 12.58 -2.66
N VAL A 21 4.14 13.33 -1.61
CA VAL A 21 5.53 13.55 -1.21
C VAL A 21 5.86 12.74 0.05
N ALA A 22 7.02 12.08 0.06
CA ALA A 22 7.53 11.40 1.25
C ALA A 22 8.00 12.41 2.32
N PRO A 23 7.96 12.04 3.62
CA PRO A 23 8.53 12.86 4.69
C PRO A 23 9.99 13.21 4.43
N SER A 24 10.42 14.42 4.79
CA SER A 24 11.82 14.81 4.66
C SER A 24 12.71 14.02 5.62
N ALA A 25 14.00 13.87 5.29
CA ALA A 25 14.99 13.22 6.15
C ALA A 25 15.00 13.80 7.58
N ARG A 26 14.83 15.13 7.70
CA ARG A 26 14.74 15.81 8.99
C ARG A 26 13.50 15.44 9.80
N MET A 27 12.36 15.21 9.15
CA MET A 27 11.15 14.74 9.82
C MET A 27 11.35 13.31 10.34
N LEU A 28 11.97 12.44 9.56
CA LEU A 28 12.29 11.06 9.96
C LEU A 28 13.24 11.03 11.15
N GLU A 29 14.28 11.84 11.14
CA GLU A 29 15.26 11.97 12.24
C GLU A 29 14.57 12.42 13.55
N GLN A 30 13.72 13.43 13.49
CA GLN A 30 12.94 13.89 14.65
C GLN A 30 11.98 12.82 15.16
N PHE A 31 11.36 12.06 14.28
CA PHE A 31 10.51 10.94 14.66
C PHE A 31 11.29 9.84 15.37
N GLN A 32 12.47 9.48 14.88
CA GLN A 32 13.36 8.50 15.52
C GLN A 32 13.78 8.96 16.92
N LEU A 33 14.21 10.22 17.07
CA LEU A 33 14.58 10.80 18.37
C LEU A 33 13.40 10.81 19.36
N MET A 34 12.18 11.09 18.91
CA MET A 34 10.99 11.00 19.74
C MET A 34 10.68 9.56 20.13
N GLY A 35 10.88 8.61 19.21
CA GLY A 35 10.72 7.18 19.46
C GLY A 35 11.68 6.64 20.51
N GLU A 36 12.96 6.97 20.43
CA GLU A 36 13.99 6.56 21.39
C GLU A 36 13.69 7.07 22.81
N ARG A 37 13.31 8.34 22.95
CA ARG A 37 12.95 8.93 24.26
C ARG A 37 11.66 8.35 24.83
N THR A 38 10.75 7.90 23.99
CA THR A 38 9.52 7.24 24.44
C THR A 38 9.76 5.79 24.84
N SER A 39 10.72 5.10 24.18
CA SER A 39 11.09 3.72 24.48
C SER A 39 11.73 3.56 25.87
N GLN A 40 12.49 4.56 26.34
CA GLN A 40 13.08 4.54 27.68
C GLN A 40 12.03 4.54 28.82
N ALA A 41 10.78 4.93 28.53
CA ALA A 41 9.68 4.97 29.50
C ALA A 41 8.78 3.72 29.45
N ALA A 42 8.99 2.78 28.52
CA ALA A 42 8.14 1.61 28.34
C ALA A 42 8.70 0.43 29.13
N GLY A 43 8.33 0.33 30.43
CA GLY A 43 8.87 -0.69 31.35
C GLY A 43 8.20 -2.06 31.33
N ALA A 44 7.03 -2.22 30.71
CA ALA A 44 6.28 -3.46 30.77
C ALA A 44 5.84 -3.98 29.39
N ILE A 45 5.82 -5.29 29.23
CA ILE A 45 5.33 -5.96 28.00
C ILE A 45 3.86 -5.61 27.72
N GLU A 46 3.09 -5.29 28.73
CA GLU A 46 1.70 -4.85 28.64
C GLU A 46 1.56 -3.51 27.92
N ASP A 47 2.46 -2.56 28.17
CA ASP A 47 2.52 -1.27 27.45
C ASP A 47 2.85 -1.48 25.98
N ILE A 48 3.74 -2.42 25.67
CA ILE A 48 4.09 -2.79 24.31
C ILE A 48 2.88 -3.43 23.61
N LYS A 49 2.20 -4.37 24.26
CA LYS A 49 1.00 -5.01 23.73
C LYS A 49 -0.11 -4.00 23.44
N GLU A 50 -0.34 -3.05 24.34
CA GLU A 50 -1.35 -2.01 24.13
C GLU A 50 -1.00 -1.08 22.97
N ARG A 51 0.28 -0.76 22.78
CA ARG A 51 0.75 0.03 21.64
C ARG A 51 0.65 -0.71 20.31
N LEU A 52 0.87 -2.03 20.32
CA LEU A 52 0.74 -2.89 19.14
C LEU A 52 -0.71 -3.25 18.83
N ARG A 53 -1.64 -3.01 19.76
CA ARG A 53 -3.06 -3.28 19.54
C ARG A 53 -3.60 -2.34 18.47
N GLU A 54 -4.18 -2.91 17.44
CA GLU A 54 -4.91 -2.18 16.41
C GLU A 54 -6.18 -1.58 17.05
N LYS A 55 -6.19 -0.27 17.28
CA LYS A 55 -7.29 0.41 18.00
C LYS A 55 -8.57 0.51 17.19
N ASP A 56 -8.43 0.62 15.86
CA ASP A 56 -9.54 0.69 14.92
C ASP A 56 -9.27 -0.31 13.80
N ALA A 57 -9.80 -1.54 13.94
CA ALA A 57 -9.76 -2.51 12.88
C ALA A 57 -10.64 -2.03 11.72
N GLU A 58 -10.07 -1.28 10.80
CA GLU A 58 -10.75 -0.89 9.56
C GLU A 58 -11.24 -2.15 8.84
N VAL A 59 -12.45 -2.05 8.29
CA VAL A 59 -13.02 -3.15 7.50
C VAL A 59 -12.33 -3.18 6.13
N GLY A 60 -11.82 -4.34 5.76
CA GLY A 60 -11.15 -4.54 4.46
C GLY A 60 -9.63 -4.52 4.54
N ALA A 61 -8.98 -4.25 3.41
CA ALA A 61 -7.53 -4.26 3.28
C ALA A 61 -6.87 -3.12 4.07
N TYR A 62 -5.67 -3.39 4.57
CA TYR A 62 -4.89 -2.41 5.32
C TYR A 62 -4.25 -1.37 4.39
N TYR A 63 -4.57 -0.09 4.63
CA TYR A 63 -3.93 1.02 3.93
C TYR A 63 -2.65 1.44 4.66
N CYS A 64 -1.54 1.53 3.95
CA CYS A 64 -0.29 2.06 4.50
C CYS A 64 0.35 3.08 3.56
N PRO A 65 1.15 4.03 4.08
CA PRO A 65 1.98 4.91 3.27
C PRO A 65 2.95 4.12 2.39
N PHE A 66 3.33 4.67 1.24
CA PHE A 66 4.20 3.99 0.28
C PHE A 66 5.55 3.54 0.87
N PRO A 67 6.26 4.32 1.70
CA PRO A 67 7.47 3.84 2.36
C PRO A 67 7.24 2.59 3.22
N SER A 68 6.17 2.58 4.03
CA SER A 68 5.80 1.42 4.85
C SER A 68 5.41 0.21 3.98
N PHE A 69 4.78 0.46 2.84
CA PHE A 69 4.47 -0.60 1.87
C PHE A 69 5.75 -1.25 1.33
N ILE A 70 6.81 -0.47 1.04
CA ILE A 70 8.11 -0.99 0.61
C ILE A 70 8.72 -1.89 1.69
N ASP A 71 8.70 -1.48 2.94
CA ASP A 71 9.23 -2.28 4.06
C ASP A 71 8.47 -3.61 4.19
N ILE A 72 7.15 -3.56 4.15
CA ILE A 72 6.30 -4.74 4.17
C ILE A 72 6.60 -5.64 2.95
N TYR A 73 6.72 -5.06 1.76
CA TYR A 73 7.09 -5.80 0.54
C TYR A 73 8.40 -6.56 0.71
N HIS A 74 9.46 -5.92 1.24
CA HIS A 74 10.74 -6.57 1.50
C HIS A 74 10.63 -7.73 2.50
N VAL A 75 9.79 -7.58 3.53
CA VAL A 75 9.52 -8.67 4.48
C VAL A 75 8.88 -9.85 3.76
N PHE A 76 7.87 -9.58 2.91
CA PHE A 76 7.19 -10.65 2.17
C PHE A 76 8.08 -11.30 1.11
N CYS A 77 8.99 -10.57 0.45
CA CYS A 77 10.00 -11.18 -0.44
C CYS A 77 10.77 -12.29 0.29
N ARG A 78 11.29 -12.01 1.48
CA ARG A 78 12.03 -12.98 2.30
C ARG A 78 11.14 -14.14 2.78
N MET A 79 9.88 -13.88 3.06
CA MET A 79 8.94 -14.93 3.48
C MET A 79 8.57 -15.86 2.33
N VAL A 80 8.33 -15.32 1.14
CA VAL A 80 7.93 -16.08 -0.05
C VAL A 80 9.02 -17.08 -0.45
N GLU A 81 10.29 -16.68 -0.47
CA GLU A 81 11.43 -17.55 -0.78
C GLU A 81 11.50 -18.75 0.16
N ARG A 82 11.17 -18.54 1.44
CA ARG A 82 11.31 -19.56 2.47
C ARG A 82 10.08 -20.44 2.65
N SER A 83 8.89 -19.88 2.48
CA SER A 83 7.62 -20.55 2.82
C SER A 83 6.86 -21.07 1.60
N GLY A 84 7.21 -20.63 0.38
CA GLY A 84 6.43 -20.91 -0.83
C GLY A 84 5.06 -20.19 -0.86
N LEU A 85 4.84 -19.19 0.01
CA LEU A 85 3.61 -18.43 0.05
C LEU A 85 3.39 -17.69 -1.28
N SER A 86 2.24 -17.87 -1.90
CA SER A 86 1.88 -17.13 -3.11
C SER A 86 1.54 -15.69 -2.78
N VAL A 87 2.30 -14.73 -3.30
CA VAL A 87 2.07 -13.31 -3.13
C VAL A 87 2.15 -12.61 -4.49
N PHE A 88 1.16 -11.75 -4.76
CA PHE A 88 1.09 -10.98 -6.00
C PHE A 88 1.02 -9.50 -5.71
N VAL A 89 1.66 -8.71 -6.54
CA VAL A 89 1.53 -7.24 -6.58
C VAL A 89 0.60 -6.90 -7.73
N MET A 90 -0.44 -6.11 -7.45
CA MET A 90 -1.41 -5.63 -8.42
C MET A 90 -1.32 -4.11 -8.49
N LEU A 91 -1.00 -3.56 -9.65
CA LEU A 91 -1.08 -2.14 -9.94
C LEU A 91 -2.44 -1.82 -10.53
N CYS A 92 -3.16 -0.88 -9.92
CA CYS A 92 -4.44 -0.36 -10.39
C CYS A 92 -4.21 1.05 -10.94
N THR A 93 -4.54 1.28 -12.20
CA THR A 93 -4.35 2.57 -12.88
C THR A 93 -5.69 3.12 -13.35
N LEU A 94 -6.01 4.36 -12.98
CA LEU A 94 -7.14 5.11 -13.55
C LEU A 94 -6.79 5.57 -14.96
N ASP A 95 -7.46 5.01 -15.97
CA ASP A 95 -7.31 5.43 -17.35
C ASP A 95 -8.47 6.36 -17.75
N TYR A 96 -8.12 7.57 -18.10
CA TYR A 96 -9.06 8.60 -18.56
C TYR A 96 -9.02 8.67 -20.08
N LYS A 97 -10.11 8.32 -20.72
CA LYS A 97 -10.24 8.39 -22.20
C LYS A 97 -10.15 9.81 -22.76
N LYS A 98 -10.21 10.83 -21.92
CA LYS A 98 -10.01 12.25 -22.28
C LYS A 98 -8.95 12.86 -21.38
N ASN A 99 -7.94 13.48 -21.98
CA ASN A 99 -6.80 14.09 -21.28
C ASN A 99 -7.15 15.38 -20.50
N ASP A 100 -8.38 15.85 -20.53
CA ASP A 100 -8.78 17.15 -19.99
C ASP A 100 -9.74 16.95 -18.81
N ILE A 101 -9.17 16.49 -17.69
CA ILE A 101 -9.90 16.29 -16.44
C ILE A 101 -9.38 17.28 -15.41
N SER A 102 -10.30 17.99 -14.72
CA SER A 102 -9.94 18.89 -13.64
C SER A 102 -9.27 18.13 -12.48
N GLU A 103 -8.33 18.77 -11.81
CA GLU A 103 -7.64 18.19 -10.64
C GLU A 103 -8.61 17.74 -9.54
N GLU A 104 -9.71 18.46 -9.35
CA GLU A 104 -10.75 18.12 -8.41
C GLU A 104 -11.42 16.78 -8.75
N LYS A 105 -11.79 16.60 -10.02
CA LYS A 105 -12.36 15.34 -10.49
C LYS A 105 -11.36 14.18 -10.39
N GLU A 106 -10.08 14.43 -10.65
CA GLU A 106 -9.03 13.42 -10.49
C GLU A 106 -8.89 12.97 -9.03
N ARG A 107 -8.95 13.91 -8.08
CA ARG A 107 -8.96 13.61 -6.65
C ARG A 107 -10.18 12.77 -6.24
N ASP A 108 -11.36 13.15 -6.69
CA ASP A 108 -12.60 12.42 -6.39
C ASP A 108 -12.56 10.98 -6.92
N MET A 109 -12.05 10.79 -8.13
CA MET A 109 -11.90 9.47 -8.73
C MET A 109 -10.84 8.64 -8.01
N SER A 110 -9.74 9.26 -7.60
CA SER A 110 -8.72 8.61 -6.77
C SER A 110 -9.31 8.15 -5.43
N HIS A 111 -10.12 8.98 -4.76
CA HIS A 111 -10.84 8.62 -3.54
C HIS A 111 -11.85 7.49 -3.75
N ALA A 112 -12.59 7.52 -4.86
CA ALA A 112 -13.52 6.45 -5.21
C ALA A 112 -12.78 5.12 -5.42
N LEU A 113 -11.61 5.14 -6.08
CA LEU A 113 -10.79 3.95 -6.25
C LEU A 113 -10.24 3.43 -4.91
N LYS A 114 -9.78 4.32 -4.02
CA LYS A 114 -9.36 3.95 -2.65
C LYS A 114 -10.46 3.19 -1.92
N LYS A 115 -11.68 3.73 -1.89
CA LYS A 115 -12.85 3.08 -1.25
C LYS A 115 -13.20 1.74 -1.90
N ALA A 116 -13.12 1.67 -3.22
CA ALA A 116 -13.38 0.44 -3.96
C ALA A 116 -12.36 -0.67 -3.63
N ILE A 117 -11.08 -0.33 -3.56
CA ILE A 117 -10.02 -1.26 -3.14
C ILE A 117 -10.26 -1.73 -1.72
N GLN A 118 -10.41 -0.81 -0.77
CA GLN A 118 -10.61 -1.12 0.64
C GLN A 118 -11.77 -2.09 0.88
N SER A 119 -12.90 -1.88 0.20
CA SER A 119 -14.09 -2.72 0.35
C SER A 119 -14.04 -4.05 -0.42
N SER A 120 -13.14 -4.19 -1.40
CA SER A 120 -13.09 -5.35 -2.31
C SER A 120 -11.98 -6.33 -1.96
N VAL A 121 -10.97 -5.89 -1.20
CA VAL A 121 -9.78 -6.68 -0.88
C VAL A 121 -9.85 -7.16 0.57
N ARG A 122 -9.21 -8.28 0.89
CA ARG A 122 -9.35 -8.94 2.21
C ARG A 122 -8.57 -8.18 3.29
N LYS A 123 -8.96 -8.37 4.56
CA LYS A 123 -8.30 -7.77 5.72
C LYS A 123 -6.79 -8.09 5.82
N GLY A 124 -6.36 -9.25 5.32
CA GLY A 124 -4.96 -9.67 5.34
C GLY A 124 -4.11 -9.13 4.18
N ASP A 125 -4.73 -8.45 3.23
CA ASP A 125 -4.04 -7.79 2.12
C ASP A 125 -3.78 -6.31 2.46
N PHE A 126 -2.82 -5.68 1.78
CA PHE A 126 -2.54 -4.27 1.99
C PHE A 126 -2.37 -3.52 0.68
N TYR A 127 -2.61 -2.22 0.76
CA TYR A 127 -2.53 -1.37 -0.39
C TYR A 127 -1.99 0.01 -0.02
N THR A 128 -1.46 0.68 -1.03
CA THR A 128 -0.90 2.03 -0.92
C THR A 128 -1.30 2.86 -2.13
N LYS A 129 -1.32 4.17 -1.95
CA LYS A 129 -1.41 5.12 -3.06
C LYS A 129 0.00 5.34 -3.62
N TYR A 130 0.20 5.10 -4.90
CA TYR A 130 1.48 5.34 -5.57
C TYR A 130 1.56 6.77 -6.14
N ASN A 131 0.46 7.23 -6.78
CA ASN A 131 0.28 8.60 -7.23
C ASN A 131 -1.23 8.90 -7.36
N MET A 132 -1.60 10.04 -7.93
CA MET A 132 -3.02 10.44 -8.05
C MET A 132 -3.87 9.47 -8.85
N ARG A 133 -3.28 8.73 -9.78
CA ARG A 133 -3.98 7.79 -10.67
C ARG A 133 -3.73 6.33 -10.35
N GLN A 134 -2.78 6.03 -9.45
CA GLN A 134 -2.32 4.65 -9.27
C GLN A 134 -2.32 4.23 -7.81
N TYR A 135 -2.79 3.00 -7.59
CA TYR A 135 -2.68 2.28 -6.33
C TYR A 135 -1.96 0.95 -6.55
N ILE A 136 -1.18 0.55 -5.56
CA ILE A 136 -0.51 -0.74 -5.53
C ILE A 136 -1.15 -1.57 -4.43
N ILE A 137 -1.50 -2.82 -4.73
CA ILE A 137 -2.09 -3.77 -3.80
C ILE A 137 -1.18 -4.98 -3.70
N MET A 138 -0.95 -5.47 -2.49
CA MET A 138 -0.32 -6.76 -2.26
C MET A 138 -1.36 -7.78 -1.83
N LEU A 139 -1.51 -8.81 -2.63
CA LEU A 139 -2.46 -9.91 -2.45
C LEU A 139 -1.71 -11.12 -1.89
N ILE A 140 -2.10 -11.60 -0.70
CA ILE A 140 -1.41 -12.65 0.03
C ILE A 140 -2.21 -13.94 0.00
N GLY A 141 -1.53 -15.06 -0.24
CA GLY A 141 -2.16 -16.38 -0.23
C GLY A 141 -3.23 -16.55 -1.30
N ILE A 142 -3.05 -15.94 -2.46
CA ILE A 142 -3.95 -16.05 -3.61
C ILE A 142 -3.21 -16.76 -4.76
N SER A 143 -3.94 -17.53 -5.57
CA SER A 143 -3.40 -18.07 -6.82
C SER A 143 -3.49 -17.07 -7.96
N GLN A 144 -2.62 -17.20 -8.96
CA GLN A 144 -2.62 -16.33 -10.15
C GLN A 144 -3.98 -16.31 -10.85
N GLU A 145 -4.64 -17.45 -10.93
CA GLU A 145 -5.95 -17.63 -11.57
C GLU A 145 -7.06 -16.83 -10.88
N ASN A 146 -6.91 -16.56 -9.58
CA ASN A 146 -7.87 -15.80 -8.79
C ASN A 146 -7.64 -14.28 -8.80
N CYS A 147 -6.49 -13.80 -9.28
CA CYS A 147 -6.23 -12.37 -9.40
C CYS A 147 -7.24 -11.62 -10.27
N PRO A 148 -7.71 -12.16 -11.45
CA PRO A 148 -8.75 -11.52 -12.24
C PRO A 148 -10.10 -11.40 -11.53
N MET A 149 -10.39 -12.26 -10.55
CA MET A 149 -11.61 -12.13 -9.74
C MET A 149 -11.53 -10.92 -8.81
N VAL A 150 -10.35 -10.65 -8.24
CA VAL A 150 -10.12 -9.48 -7.39
C VAL A 150 -10.25 -8.19 -8.21
N SER A 151 -9.60 -8.11 -9.38
CA SER A 151 -9.71 -6.94 -10.26
C SER A 151 -11.15 -6.65 -10.68
N ARG A 152 -11.94 -7.65 -11.05
CA ARG A 152 -13.36 -7.49 -11.37
C ARG A 152 -14.20 -6.97 -10.18
N ARG A 153 -13.89 -7.41 -8.96
CA ARG A 153 -14.56 -6.91 -7.74
C ARG A 153 -14.24 -5.44 -7.51
N ILE A 154 -12.97 -5.05 -7.63
CA ILE A 154 -12.52 -3.65 -7.51
C ILE A 154 -13.21 -2.80 -8.58
N GLU A 155 -13.20 -3.23 -9.84
CA GLU A 155 -13.83 -2.49 -10.93
C GLU A 155 -15.34 -2.30 -10.69
N LYS A 156 -16.05 -3.35 -10.27
CA LYS A 156 -17.47 -3.28 -9.94
C LYS A 156 -17.76 -2.32 -8.79
N ALA A 157 -16.95 -2.36 -7.72
CA ALA A 157 -17.07 -1.46 -6.59
C ALA A 157 -16.74 -0.02 -6.98
N PHE A 158 -15.72 0.19 -7.80
CA PHE A 158 -15.33 1.49 -8.31
C PHE A 158 -16.44 2.14 -9.13
N ARG A 159 -17.05 1.42 -10.05
CA ARG A 159 -18.19 1.91 -10.84
C ARG A 159 -19.38 2.31 -9.96
N LYS A 160 -19.59 1.62 -8.84
CA LYS A 160 -20.63 1.97 -7.87
C LYS A 160 -20.29 3.23 -7.08
N CYS A 161 -19.02 3.39 -6.70
CA CYS A 161 -18.54 4.53 -5.90
C CYS A 161 -18.38 5.81 -6.72
N SER A 162 -17.95 5.71 -7.98
CA SER A 162 -17.68 6.85 -8.85
C SER A 162 -18.93 7.43 -9.51
N GLY A 163 -20.03 6.66 -9.61
CA GLY A 163 -21.23 7.04 -10.36
C GLY A 163 -21.03 7.16 -11.89
N GLU A 164 -19.81 6.99 -12.38
CA GLU A 164 -19.44 7.14 -13.79
C GLU A 164 -19.66 5.82 -14.57
N LYS A 165 -20.48 5.86 -15.63
CA LYS A 165 -20.87 4.64 -16.34
C LYS A 165 -20.01 4.28 -17.55
N LYS A 166 -19.25 5.20 -18.19
CA LYS A 166 -18.60 4.91 -19.49
C LYS A 166 -17.27 5.65 -19.80
N SER A 167 -16.88 6.69 -19.06
CA SER A 167 -15.74 7.54 -19.44
C SER A 167 -14.43 7.20 -18.75
N LEU A 168 -14.48 6.31 -17.77
CA LEU A 168 -13.36 5.99 -16.90
C LEU A 168 -13.21 4.47 -16.76
N GLN A 169 -12.00 4.00 -16.96
CA GLN A 169 -11.61 2.59 -16.84
C GLN A 169 -10.54 2.45 -15.76
N VAL A 170 -10.52 1.31 -15.08
CA VAL A 170 -9.41 0.93 -14.20
C VAL A 170 -8.66 -0.20 -14.88
N ASP A 171 -7.40 0.03 -15.17
CA ASP A 171 -6.50 -0.98 -15.71
C ASP A 171 -5.74 -1.68 -14.58
N PHE A 172 -5.52 -2.97 -14.75
CA PHE A 172 -4.88 -3.81 -13.76
C PHE A 172 -3.68 -4.52 -14.37
N TYR A 173 -2.52 -4.36 -13.73
CA TYR A 173 -1.34 -5.16 -14.01
C TYR A 173 -1.01 -6.00 -12.78
N VAL A 174 -0.76 -7.30 -12.97
CA VAL A 174 -0.48 -8.24 -11.87
C VAL A 174 0.84 -8.94 -12.11
N ALA A 175 1.71 -8.97 -11.10
CA ALA A 175 2.98 -9.67 -11.12
C ALA A 175 3.14 -10.51 -9.85
N SER A 176 3.73 -11.70 -9.97
CA SER A 176 4.15 -12.50 -8.83
C SER A 176 5.36 -11.86 -8.16
N VAL A 177 5.37 -11.82 -6.82
CA VAL A 177 6.54 -11.34 -6.07
C VAL A 177 7.78 -12.19 -6.40
N LEU A 178 7.65 -13.50 -6.55
CA LEU A 178 8.75 -14.36 -6.96
C LEU A 178 9.36 -13.96 -8.31
N SER A 179 8.53 -13.63 -9.30
CA SER A 179 9.06 -13.20 -10.61
C SER A 179 9.75 -11.85 -10.56
N LEU A 180 9.31 -10.95 -9.66
CA LEU A 180 9.96 -9.64 -9.47
C LEU A 180 11.32 -9.78 -8.77
N ILE A 181 11.48 -10.74 -7.86
CA ILE A 181 12.74 -11.01 -7.16
C ILE A 181 13.78 -11.54 -8.17
N HIS A 182 13.41 -12.50 -9.01
CA HIS A 182 14.32 -13.11 -9.99
C HIS A 182 14.80 -12.14 -11.09
N ILE A 183 14.04 -11.11 -11.42
CA ILE A 183 14.49 -10.05 -12.35
C ILE A 183 15.59 -9.18 -11.70
N SER A 184 15.61 -9.07 -10.39
CA SER A 184 16.56 -8.22 -9.64
C SER A 184 17.88 -8.92 -9.33
N GLU A 185 17.99 -10.23 -9.49
CA GLU A 185 19.25 -10.96 -9.35
C GLU A 185 20.06 -10.88 -10.63
N PRO A 186 21.23 -10.19 -10.65
CA PRO A 186 22.16 -10.31 -11.77
C PRO A 186 22.58 -11.78 -11.86
N THR A 187 22.34 -12.41 -12.98
CA THR A 187 22.82 -13.75 -13.31
C THR A 187 24.33 -13.82 -13.02
N ARG A 188 24.72 -14.36 -11.87
CA ARG A 188 26.10 -14.80 -11.64
C ARG A 188 26.31 -16.05 -12.49
N HIS A 189 26.58 -15.85 -13.75
CA HIS A 189 27.29 -16.88 -14.52
C HIS A 189 28.70 -16.94 -13.96
N ALA A 190 28.93 -17.94 -13.12
CA ALA A 190 30.27 -18.40 -12.79
C ALA A 190 30.94 -18.82 -14.11
N GLN A 191 31.86 -18.01 -14.60
CA GLN A 191 32.88 -18.48 -15.51
C GLN A 191 33.79 -19.38 -14.68
N ILE A 192 33.60 -20.69 -14.84
CA ILE A 192 34.60 -21.68 -14.48
C ILE A 192 35.40 -21.90 -15.76
N SER A 193 36.60 -21.39 -15.76
CA SER A 193 37.69 -21.78 -16.67
C SER A 193 38.77 -22.43 -15.85
#